data_7c4883d879556a6cd0e2e60a16beac9a
#
_entry.id   7c4883d879556a6cd0e2e60a16beac9a
#
_cell.length_a   1.000
_cell.length_b   1.000
_cell.length_c   1.000
_cell.angle_alpha   90.00
_cell.angle_beta   90.00
_cell.angle_gamma   90.00
#
_symmetry.space_group_name_H-M   'P 1'
#
loop_
_entity.id
_entity.type
_entity.pdbx_description
1 polymer ?
#
loop_
_entity_poly.entity_id
_entity_poly.type
_entity_poly.pdbx_seq_one_letter_code
_entity_poly.pdbx_strand_id
1 'polypeptide(L)'
;SETEYRQIMDLSPRLKEVIQRHNVFYHIPRAGSGGDSVMIGLHYEDKIYGPLYFDYLQNLAPDDPIMQTRNAFEDMILDGTPESVLILVKASPDTIANRMRDCPHHRQVIQEHDIAHILSRFEDEFVRSKLPNKLVIDTTHHTVEESVAELVKGLGPFFTEEDKQRLDSHKQA
;
A
#
# COMPACT_ATOMS: atom_id res chain seq x y z
N SER A 1 -16.64 0.50 -15.30
CA SER A 1 -17.99 -0.10 -15.30
C SER A 1 -17.96 -1.51 -14.71
N GLU A 2 -19.09 -2.04 -14.29
CA GLU A 2 -19.22 -3.43 -13.81
C GLU A 2 -18.85 -4.45 -14.90
N THR A 3 -19.16 -4.15 -16.15
CA THR A 3 -18.81 -4.99 -17.29
C THR A 3 -17.29 -5.10 -17.47
N GLU A 4 -16.57 -3.99 -17.43
CA GLU A 4 -15.11 -3.97 -17.53
C GLU A 4 -14.45 -4.69 -16.35
N TYR A 5 -14.99 -4.52 -15.14
CA TYR A 5 -14.51 -5.24 -13.96
C TYR A 5 -14.60 -6.77 -14.19
N ARG A 6 -15.75 -7.28 -14.65
CA ARG A 6 -15.91 -8.70 -14.95
C ARG A 6 -14.94 -9.17 -16.04
N GLN A 7 -14.77 -8.38 -17.11
CA GLN A 7 -13.81 -8.69 -18.17
C GLN A 7 -12.38 -8.83 -17.62
N ILE A 8 -11.97 -7.96 -16.70
CA ILE A 8 -10.65 -8.07 -16.06
C ILE A 8 -10.57 -9.31 -15.17
N MET A 9 -11.62 -9.60 -14.40
CA MET A 9 -11.66 -10.79 -13.54
C MET A 9 -11.63 -12.12 -14.32
N ASP A 10 -12.14 -12.14 -15.55
CA ASP A 10 -12.12 -13.29 -16.44
C ASP A 10 -10.80 -13.49 -17.19
N LEU A 11 -9.86 -12.54 -17.10
CA LEU A 11 -8.54 -12.69 -17.73
C LEU A 11 -7.74 -13.84 -17.10
N SER A 12 -6.83 -14.40 -17.89
CA SER A 12 -5.86 -15.37 -17.34
C SER A 12 -5.01 -14.72 -16.25
N PRO A 13 -4.50 -15.51 -15.27
CA PRO A 13 -3.63 -15.00 -14.22
C PRO A 13 -2.43 -14.20 -14.76
N ARG A 14 -1.86 -14.65 -15.86
CA ARG A 14 -0.74 -13.94 -16.52
C ARG A 14 -1.12 -12.55 -17.01
N LEU A 15 -2.29 -12.38 -17.60
CA LEU A 15 -2.76 -11.07 -18.08
C LEU A 15 -3.13 -10.15 -16.91
N LYS A 16 -3.74 -10.67 -15.86
CA LYS A 16 -3.99 -9.92 -14.62
C LYS A 16 -2.68 -9.38 -14.05
N GLU A 17 -1.65 -10.23 -13.96
CA GLU A 17 -0.32 -9.84 -13.50
C GLU A 17 0.27 -8.71 -14.34
N VAL A 18 0.22 -8.84 -15.67
CA VAL A 18 0.79 -7.81 -16.58
C VAL A 18 0.08 -6.47 -16.40
N ILE A 19 -1.25 -6.47 -16.30
CA ILE A 19 -2.04 -5.25 -16.09
C ILE A 19 -1.69 -4.62 -14.74
N GLN A 20 -1.66 -5.41 -13.69
CA GLN A 20 -1.39 -4.90 -12.34
C GLN A 20 0.05 -4.39 -12.21
N ARG A 21 1.03 -5.10 -12.74
CA ARG A 21 2.42 -4.66 -12.77
C ARG A 21 2.58 -3.34 -13.52
N HIS A 22 1.89 -3.19 -14.67
CA HIS A 22 1.90 -1.93 -15.41
C HIS A 22 1.26 -0.80 -14.61
N ASN A 23 0.14 -1.08 -13.93
CA ASN A 23 -0.52 -0.11 -13.07
C ASN A 23 0.40 0.36 -11.92
N VAL A 24 1.05 -0.57 -11.23
CA VAL A 24 2.04 -0.23 -10.19
C VAL A 24 3.16 0.63 -10.75
N PHE A 25 3.77 0.21 -11.86
CA PHE A 25 4.86 0.95 -12.51
C PHE A 25 4.45 2.37 -12.92
N TYR A 26 3.23 2.54 -13.43
CA TYR A 26 2.71 3.84 -13.86
C TYR A 26 2.56 4.82 -12.68
N HIS A 27 2.24 4.34 -11.49
CA HIS A 27 2.00 5.16 -10.30
C HIS A 27 3.25 5.38 -9.42
N ILE A 28 4.39 4.75 -9.74
CA ILE A 28 5.64 5.02 -9.02
C ILE A 28 6.05 6.48 -9.24
N PRO A 29 6.31 7.25 -8.17
CA PRO A 29 6.76 8.63 -8.28
C PRO A 29 8.07 8.72 -9.05
N ARG A 30 8.17 9.72 -9.90
CA ARG A 30 9.39 9.99 -10.68
C ARG A 30 10.05 11.26 -10.16
N ALA A 31 11.37 11.30 -10.18
CA ALA A 31 12.13 12.49 -9.85
C ALA A 31 11.62 13.70 -10.66
N GLY A 32 11.34 14.80 -9.97
CA GLY A 32 10.88 16.05 -10.59
C GLY A 32 9.41 16.07 -11.04
N SER A 33 8.61 15.07 -10.71
CA SER A 33 7.16 15.10 -11.03
C SER A 33 6.37 16.16 -10.26
N GLY A 34 6.98 16.79 -9.26
CA GLY A 34 6.43 17.90 -8.46
C GLY A 34 5.17 17.54 -7.67
N GLY A 35 5.10 17.96 -6.42
CA GLY A 35 3.95 17.77 -5.55
C GLY A 35 4.01 16.52 -4.69
N ASP A 36 3.29 16.58 -3.57
CA ASP A 36 3.19 15.46 -2.62
C ASP A 36 2.23 14.41 -3.16
N SER A 37 2.51 13.15 -2.91
CA SER A 37 1.65 12.03 -3.29
C SER A 37 1.43 11.08 -2.14
N VAL A 38 0.21 10.57 -2.03
CA VAL A 38 -0.14 9.47 -1.12
C VAL A 38 -0.56 8.28 -1.96
N MET A 39 0.13 7.17 -1.78
CA MET A 39 -0.20 5.91 -2.46
C MET A 39 -0.67 4.88 -1.44
N ILE A 40 -1.74 4.18 -1.77
CA ILE A 40 -2.30 3.14 -0.92
C ILE A 40 -2.02 1.80 -1.58
N GLY A 41 -1.46 0.87 -0.79
CA GLY A 41 -1.19 -0.51 -1.17
C GLY A 41 -0.06 -0.71 -2.17
N LEU A 42 -0.16 -0.11 -3.35
CA LEU A 42 0.82 -0.19 -4.44
C LEU A 42 1.28 -1.65 -4.68
N HIS A 43 2.59 -1.90 -4.74
CA HIS A 43 3.16 -3.24 -4.96
C HIS A 43 3.08 -4.18 -3.76
N TYR A 44 2.85 -3.66 -2.54
CA TYR A 44 2.70 -4.49 -1.34
C TYR A 44 1.39 -5.28 -1.38
N GLU A 45 0.27 -4.60 -1.68
CA GLU A 45 -1.02 -5.29 -1.85
C GLU A 45 -0.95 -6.35 -2.94
N ASP A 46 -0.29 -6.04 -4.03
CA ASP A 46 -0.17 -6.94 -5.17
C ASP A 46 0.62 -8.21 -4.81
N LYS A 47 1.69 -8.10 -4.02
CA LYS A 47 2.44 -9.26 -3.51
C LYS A 47 1.62 -10.16 -2.58
N ILE A 48 0.62 -9.60 -1.91
CA ILE A 48 -0.20 -10.32 -0.94
C ILE A 48 -1.47 -10.86 -1.59
N TYR A 49 -2.22 -10.02 -2.29
CA TYR A 49 -3.51 -10.39 -2.87
C TYR A 49 -3.39 -11.15 -4.19
N GLY A 50 -2.32 -10.91 -4.95
CA GLY A 50 -2.06 -11.63 -6.20
C GLY A 50 -2.11 -13.15 -6.04
N PRO A 51 -1.30 -13.74 -5.15
CA PRO A 51 -1.34 -15.18 -4.92
C PRO A 51 -2.57 -15.67 -4.16
N LEU A 52 -3.22 -14.85 -3.33
CA LEU A 52 -4.37 -15.27 -2.53
C LEU A 52 -5.67 -15.29 -3.32
N TYR A 53 -5.90 -14.31 -4.20
CA TYR A 53 -7.22 -14.07 -4.78
C TYR A 53 -7.24 -13.97 -6.31
N PHE A 54 -6.07 -13.86 -6.95
CA PHE A 54 -5.99 -13.61 -8.39
C PHE A 54 -5.17 -14.64 -9.17
N ASP A 55 -4.69 -15.67 -8.49
CA ASP A 55 -3.95 -16.82 -9.06
C ASP A 55 -2.64 -16.45 -9.80
N TYR A 56 -2.06 -15.29 -9.52
CA TYR A 56 -0.75 -14.92 -10.06
C TYR A 56 0.28 -14.74 -8.94
N LEU A 57 1.59 -14.77 -9.28
CA LEU A 57 2.74 -14.78 -8.36
C LEU A 57 2.84 -16.00 -7.46
N GLN A 58 2.02 -17.03 -7.68
CA GLN A 58 2.15 -18.29 -6.94
C GLN A 58 3.35 -19.07 -7.45
N ASN A 59 4.12 -19.63 -6.50
CA ASN A 59 5.23 -20.54 -6.80
C ASN A 59 6.33 -19.98 -7.72
N LEU A 60 6.46 -18.67 -7.83
CA LEU A 60 7.57 -18.06 -8.57
C LEU A 60 8.85 -18.14 -7.75
N ALA A 61 9.94 -18.53 -8.43
CA ALA A 61 11.27 -18.49 -7.81
C ALA A 61 11.71 -17.05 -7.54
N PRO A 62 12.57 -16.81 -6.53
CA PRO A 62 13.06 -15.44 -6.23
C PRO A 62 13.79 -14.78 -7.41
N ASP A 63 14.39 -15.58 -8.29
CA ASP A 63 15.11 -15.16 -9.49
C ASP A 63 14.23 -15.08 -10.75
N ASP A 64 12.91 -15.36 -10.62
CA ASP A 64 11.98 -15.17 -11.72
C ASP A 64 11.97 -13.70 -12.16
N PRO A 65 12.01 -13.41 -13.48
CA PRO A 65 12.02 -12.04 -13.98
C PRO A 65 10.85 -11.18 -13.49
N ILE A 66 9.70 -11.76 -13.22
CA ILE A 66 8.54 -11.06 -12.65
C ILE A 66 8.85 -10.63 -11.22
N MET A 67 9.42 -11.53 -10.41
CA MET A 67 9.78 -11.23 -9.03
C MET A 67 10.91 -10.20 -8.97
N GLN A 68 11.91 -10.29 -9.84
CA GLN A 68 12.98 -9.28 -9.94
C GLN A 68 12.42 -7.89 -10.28
N THR A 69 11.51 -7.79 -11.25
CA THR A 69 10.86 -6.51 -11.59
C THR A 69 10.10 -5.93 -10.39
N ARG A 70 9.38 -6.77 -9.65
CA ARG A 70 8.63 -6.33 -8.46
C ARG A 70 9.54 -5.90 -7.32
N ASN A 71 10.66 -6.56 -7.13
CA ASN A 71 11.65 -6.19 -6.12
C ASN A 71 12.37 -4.88 -6.47
N ALA A 72 12.41 -4.49 -7.76
CA ALA A 72 12.97 -3.23 -8.21
C ALA A 72 12.03 -2.02 -8.01
N PHE A 73 10.75 -2.22 -7.67
CA PHE A 73 9.84 -1.08 -7.48
C PHE A 73 10.26 -0.17 -6.32
N GLU A 74 10.77 -0.74 -5.24
CA GLU A 74 11.30 0.07 -4.14
C GLU A 74 12.58 0.84 -4.52
N ASP A 75 13.42 0.25 -5.35
CA ASP A 75 14.61 0.93 -5.87
C ASP A 75 14.18 2.13 -6.73
N MET A 76 13.15 1.97 -7.58
CA MET A 76 12.59 3.07 -8.38
C MET A 76 11.97 4.18 -7.50
N ILE A 77 11.30 3.81 -6.40
CA ILE A 77 10.76 4.79 -5.44
C ILE A 77 11.91 5.56 -4.80
N LEU A 78 12.95 4.88 -4.34
CA LEU A 78 14.12 5.49 -3.70
C LEU A 78 14.89 6.40 -4.67
N ASP A 79 14.99 6.01 -5.94
CA ASP A 79 15.63 6.83 -6.97
C ASP A 79 14.82 8.09 -7.30
N GLY A 80 13.49 8.00 -7.27
CA GLY A 80 12.59 9.11 -7.59
C GLY A 80 12.25 10.01 -6.41
N THR A 81 12.05 9.43 -5.24
CA THR A 81 11.58 10.11 -4.01
C THR A 81 12.22 9.45 -2.78
N PRO A 82 13.52 9.68 -2.52
CA PRO A 82 14.27 9.04 -1.43
C PRO A 82 13.73 9.39 -0.02
N GLU A 83 12.99 10.48 0.10
CA GLU A 83 12.32 10.93 1.32
C GLU A 83 10.99 10.21 1.61
N SER A 84 10.54 9.33 0.74
CA SER A 84 9.28 8.59 0.91
C SER A 84 9.20 7.90 2.26
N VAL A 85 8.02 7.98 2.90
CA VAL A 85 7.73 7.33 4.17
C VAL A 85 6.78 6.16 3.95
N LEU A 86 7.19 4.97 4.34
CA LEU A 86 6.33 3.79 4.35
C LEU A 86 5.53 3.76 5.65
N ILE A 87 4.21 3.79 5.53
CA ILE A 87 3.31 3.80 6.67
C ILE A 87 2.55 2.48 6.72
N LEU A 88 2.71 1.74 7.82
CA LEU A 88 1.87 0.58 8.13
C LEU A 88 0.72 1.00 9.03
N VAL A 89 -0.48 1.05 8.46
CA VAL A 89 -1.70 1.25 9.24
C VAL A 89 -2.25 -0.12 9.60
N LYS A 90 -2.32 -0.44 10.90
CA LYS A 90 -2.77 -1.73 11.37
C LYS A 90 -3.92 -1.62 12.38
N ALA A 91 -4.60 -2.74 12.58
CA ALA A 91 -5.55 -2.95 13.66
C ALA A 91 -5.60 -4.43 14.03
N SER A 92 -6.21 -4.78 15.16
CA SER A 92 -6.42 -6.18 15.52
C SER A 92 -7.31 -6.89 14.48
N PRO A 93 -7.15 -8.22 14.28
CA PRO A 93 -8.03 -8.99 13.39
C PRO A 93 -9.51 -8.80 13.68
N ASP A 94 -9.89 -8.80 14.95
CA ASP A 94 -11.29 -8.62 15.36
C ASP A 94 -11.81 -7.22 15.01
N THR A 95 -10.99 -6.19 15.16
CA THR A 95 -11.35 -4.83 14.77
C THR A 95 -11.57 -4.73 13.26
N ILE A 96 -10.70 -5.34 12.44
CA ILE A 96 -10.87 -5.38 11.00
C ILE A 96 -12.14 -6.14 10.62
N ALA A 97 -12.37 -7.33 11.19
CA ALA A 97 -13.57 -8.12 10.94
C ALA A 97 -14.86 -7.34 11.27
N ASN A 98 -14.88 -6.63 12.41
CA ASN A 98 -16.00 -5.77 12.77
C ASN A 98 -16.21 -4.64 11.76
N ARG A 99 -15.17 -3.92 11.40
CA ARG A 99 -15.23 -2.84 10.37
C ARG A 99 -15.74 -3.35 9.03
N MET A 100 -15.32 -4.54 8.61
CA MET A 100 -15.80 -5.17 7.36
C MET A 100 -17.28 -5.51 7.42
N ARG A 101 -17.79 -5.96 8.58
CA ARG A 101 -19.23 -6.24 8.77
C ARG A 101 -20.06 -4.96 8.84
N ASP A 102 -19.55 -3.94 9.51
CA ASP A 102 -20.25 -2.67 9.70
C ASP A 102 -20.30 -1.82 8.41
N CYS A 103 -19.28 -1.94 7.57
CA CYS A 103 -19.17 -1.22 6.30
C CYS A 103 -18.76 -2.15 5.16
N PRO A 104 -19.66 -3.03 4.68
CA PRO A 104 -19.33 -4.00 3.66
C PRO A 104 -19.10 -3.32 2.30
N HIS A 105 -17.97 -3.65 1.67
CA HIS A 105 -17.64 -3.17 0.33
C HIS A 105 -18.20 -4.12 -0.73
N HIS A 106 -18.91 -3.61 -1.74
CA HIS A 106 -19.57 -4.43 -2.77
C HIS A 106 -18.61 -5.27 -3.63
N ARG A 107 -17.32 -4.95 -3.63
CA ARG A 107 -16.24 -5.70 -4.31
C ARG A 107 -15.22 -6.23 -3.29
N GLN A 108 -15.69 -6.61 -2.11
CA GLN A 108 -14.82 -7.13 -1.08
C GLN A 108 -14.18 -8.44 -1.54
N VAL A 109 -12.85 -8.43 -1.67
CA VAL A 109 -12.05 -9.60 -2.06
C VAL A 109 -11.63 -10.38 -0.81
N ILE A 110 -11.26 -9.67 0.25
CA ILE A 110 -10.73 -10.24 1.48
C ILE A 110 -11.81 -11.06 2.20
N GLN A 111 -11.47 -12.29 2.57
CA GLN A 111 -12.33 -13.14 3.38
C GLN A 111 -11.98 -12.97 4.87
N GLU A 112 -12.98 -13.04 5.75
CA GLU A 112 -12.78 -12.81 7.19
C GLU A 112 -11.75 -13.78 7.81
N HIS A 113 -11.71 -15.03 7.35
CA HIS A 113 -10.75 -16.02 7.84
C HIS A 113 -9.30 -15.78 7.38
N ASP A 114 -9.08 -14.93 6.37
CA ASP A 114 -7.74 -14.58 5.87
C ASP A 114 -7.14 -13.36 6.59
N ILE A 115 -7.92 -12.60 7.36
CA ILE A 115 -7.51 -11.33 7.95
C ILE A 115 -6.19 -11.46 8.71
N ALA A 116 -6.08 -12.41 9.63
CA ALA A 116 -4.88 -12.58 10.43
C ALA A 116 -3.65 -12.90 9.57
N HIS A 117 -3.81 -13.74 8.55
CA HIS A 117 -2.75 -14.07 7.62
C HIS A 117 -2.32 -12.85 6.78
N ILE A 118 -3.28 -12.09 6.26
CA ILE A 118 -3.03 -10.87 5.48
C ILE A 118 -2.28 -9.83 6.31
N LEU A 119 -2.72 -9.58 7.55
CA LEU A 119 -2.05 -8.63 8.45
C LEU A 119 -0.59 -9.04 8.71
N SER A 120 -0.34 -10.32 9.00
CA SER A 120 1.03 -10.84 9.16
C SER A 120 1.87 -10.63 7.91
N ARG A 121 1.31 -10.83 6.71
CA ARG A 121 2.01 -10.60 5.45
C ARG A 121 2.36 -9.13 5.23
N PHE A 122 1.47 -8.19 5.57
CA PHE A 122 1.79 -6.76 5.52
C PHE A 122 2.89 -6.37 6.50
N GLU A 123 2.88 -6.91 7.72
CA GLU A 123 3.96 -6.70 8.69
C GLU A 123 5.31 -7.25 8.16
N ASP A 124 5.32 -8.42 7.56
CA ASP A 124 6.51 -9.00 6.94
C ASP A 124 7.05 -8.14 5.79
N GLU A 125 6.19 -7.68 4.88
CA GLU A 125 6.61 -6.81 3.78
C GLU A 125 7.11 -5.45 4.30
N PHE A 126 6.46 -4.88 5.32
CA PHE A 126 6.91 -3.65 5.97
C PHE A 126 8.31 -3.78 6.58
N VAL A 127 8.57 -4.89 7.28
CA VAL A 127 9.89 -5.14 7.88
C VAL A 127 10.96 -5.32 6.81
N ARG A 128 10.66 -6.06 5.73
CA ARG A 128 11.59 -6.37 4.63
C ARG A 128 11.82 -5.22 3.67
N SER A 129 10.94 -4.23 3.65
CA SER A 129 11.04 -3.07 2.75
C SER A 129 12.38 -2.35 2.90
N LYS A 130 12.96 -1.93 1.78
CA LYS A 130 14.19 -1.14 1.69
C LYS A 130 13.99 0.34 2.04
N LEU A 131 12.74 0.81 2.06
CA LEU A 131 12.42 2.21 2.38
C LEU A 131 12.91 2.53 3.80
N PRO A 132 13.80 3.53 3.99
CA PRO A 132 14.43 3.80 5.28
C PRO A 132 13.48 4.46 6.27
N ASN A 133 12.58 5.30 5.77
CA ASN A 133 11.63 6.04 6.60
C ASN A 133 10.38 5.19 6.80
N LYS A 134 10.12 4.80 8.05
CA LYS A 134 9.01 3.90 8.38
C LYS A 134 8.21 4.42 9.57
N LEU A 135 6.88 4.30 9.47
CA LEU A 135 5.96 4.68 10.54
C LEU A 135 4.90 3.58 10.70
N VAL A 136 4.53 3.27 11.93
CA VAL A 136 3.44 2.35 12.25
C VAL A 136 2.35 3.11 12.98
N ILE A 137 1.10 2.95 12.54
CA ILE A 137 -0.09 3.50 13.18
C ILE A 137 -1.01 2.34 13.56
N ASP A 138 -1.27 2.17 14.85
CA ASP A 138 -2.22 1.15 15.34
C ASP A 138 -3.58 1.79 15.61
N THR A 139 -4.53 1.45 14.77
CA THR A 139 -5.89 2.01 14.84
C THR A 139 -6.88 1.11 15.59
N THR A 140 -6.40 0.10 16.32
CA THR A 140 -7.25 -0.91 16.98
C THR A 140 -8.33 -0.27 17.88
N HIS A 141 -7.93 0.74 18.65
CA HIS A 141 -8.79 1.42 19.61
C HIS A 141 -8.99 2.92 19.31
N HIS A 142 -8.47 3.40 18.19
CA HIS A 142 -8.50 4.80 17.83
C HIS A 142 -9.70 5.13 16.94
N THR A 143 -10.26 6.33 17.12
CA THR A 143 -11.13 6.96 16.14
C THR A 143 -10.32 7.39 14.90
N VAL A 144 -11.02 7.81 13.86
CA VAL A 144 -10.37 8.36 12.66
C VAL A 144 -9.56 9.60 13.02
N GLU A 145 -10.11 10.49 13.83
CA GLU A 145 -9.48 11.75 14.25
C GLU A 145 -8.21 11.50 15.07
N GLU A 146 -8.25 10.54 16.00
CA GLU A 146 -7.08 10.13 16.80
C GLU A 146 -6.00 9.52 15.91
N SER A 147 -6.38 8.67 14.96
CA SER A 147 -5.47 8.05 14.02
C SER A 147 -4.79 9.08 13.11
N VAL A 148 -5.54 10.09 12.63
CA VAL A 148 -4.99 11.21 11.85
C VAL A 148 -4.05 12.07 12.69
N ALA A 149 -4.39 12.36 13.94
CA ALA A 149 -3.52 13.12 14.83
C ALA A 149 -2.19 12.40 15.10
N GLU A 150 -2.25 11.07 15.31
CA GLU A 150 -1.06 10.23 15.45
C GLU A 150 -0.21 10.22 14.18
N LEU A 151 -0.84 10.07 13.01
CA LEU A 151 -0.19 10.12 11.71
C LEU A 151 0.57 11.44 11.52
N VAL A 152 -0.11 12.58 11.71
CA VAL A 152 0.49 13.92 11.53
C VAL A 152 1.67 14.10 12.50
N LYS A 153 1.52 13.70 13.75
CA LYS A 153 2.61 13.73 14.74
C LYS A 153 3.78 12.84 14.34
N GLY A 154 3.49 11.62 13.88
CA GLY A 154 4.50 10.64 13.48
C GLY A 154 5.27 11.04 12.22
N LEU A 155 4.63 11.79 11.30
CA LEU A 155 5.28 12.30 10.09
C LEU A 155 6.20 13.50 10.36
N GLY A 156 6.02 14.23 11.47
CA GLY A 156 6.78 15.43 11.79
C GLY A 156 8.31 15.30 11.64
N PRO A 157 8.95 14.21 12.11
CA PRO A 157 10.39 13.97 11.94
C PRO A 157 10.88 13.83 10.50
N PHE A 158 9.98 13.48 9.56
CA PHE A 158 10.30 13.26 8.15
C PHE A 158 10.07 14.50 7.28
N PHE A 159 9.42 15.54 7.83
CA PHE A 159 9.19 16.79 7.09
C PHE A 159 10.48 17.57 6.88
N THR A 160 10.70 17.98 5.66
CA THR A 160 11.73 18.95 5.29
C THR A 160 11.37 20.36 5.79
N GLU A 161 12.31 21.28 5.75
CA GLU A 161 12.02 22.69 6.10
C GLU A 161 11.00 23.32 5.11
N GLU A 162 11.02 22.88 3.84
CA GLU A 162 10.05 23.31 2.84
C GLU A 162 8.65 22.81 3.17
N ASP A 163 8.51 21.54 3.60
CA ASP A 163 7.23 20.96 4.02
C ASP A 163 6.66 21.72 5.23
N LYS A 164 7.48 22.03 6.21
CA LYS A 164 7.07 22.82 7.39
C LYS A 164 6.58 24.22 7.01
N GLN A 165 7.29 24.90 6.09
CA GLN A 165 6.88 26.19 5.58
C GLN A 165 5.54 26.12 4.85
N ARG A 166 5.30 25.09 4.03
CA ARG A 166 4.01 24.87 3.35
C ARG A 166 2.89 24.61 4.36
N LEU A 167 3.12 23.77 5.37
CA LEU A 167 2.13 23.51 6.42
C LEU A 167 1.76 24.78 7.20
N ASP A 168 2.72 25.62 7.52
CA ASP A 168 2.46 26.87 8.26
C ASP A 168 1.71 27.90 7.41
N SER A 169 1.96 27.94 6.10
CA SER A 169 1.21 28.81 5.17
C SER A 169 -0.25 28.39 5.05
N HIS A 170 -0.54 27.08 5.08
CA HIS A 170 -1.92 26.57 5.04
C HIS A 170 -2.71 26.79 6.34
N LYS A 171 -2.05 26.89 7.49
CA LYS A 171 -2.73 27.21 8.77
C LYS A 171 -3.15 28.67 8.89
N GLN A 172 -2.62 29.55 8.04
CA GLN A 172 -2.90 31.01 8.06
C GLN A 172 -3.94 31.43 7.02
N ALA A 173 -4.39 30.52 6.16
CA ALA A 173 -5.40 30.75 5.13
C ALA A 173 -6.78 30.25 5.58
#